data_e0284cd6ff73c1d12fa9afe9456c369e
#
_entry.id   e0284cd6ff73c1d12fa9afe9456c369e
#
_cell.length_a   1.000
_cell.length_b   1.000
_cell.length_c   1.000
_cell.angle_alpha   90.00
_cell.angle_beta   90.00
_cell.angle_gamma   90.00
#
_symmetry.space_group_name_H-M   'P 1'
#
loop_
_entity.id
_entity.type
_entity.pdbx_description
1 polymer ?
#
loop_
_entity_poly.entity_id
_entity_poly.type
_entity_poly.pdbx_seq_one_letter_code
_entity_poly.pdbx_strand_id
1 'polypeptide(L)'
;SLFRLPVGLIGTSDEKQSDATRKILNTIETLVIDEISMVNADLMDAIDRSLRMARGRRGEPFGGVQIVMFGDPYQLAPVPPRGDELRYVQDHYRSFWFFDAHVWAGAEPESDGLVDLGRHGADLQIRELVDIHRQSDADFKAMLNAVRHGIVTADIAQVLNDTGARVPPVASDDEPIITLATRNDIVNNINRRHLEALRGREQTAVAEVSGDFGKGEAAYPAEPQLKLKVGAQVMFLRNDRGAFPDPPRWVNGTIGRVTRIAGGTVRVDVDGDEFDVEPTVWEKYRYAYDPASRSLTRDIVAEFTQFPLRLAWAVTIHKSQGKTYDRAIVDLGSGAFAPGQTYVALSRLTSLDGLYLTRPLRPADIRVDPDVRRFMAGVRRTASTPRLPAG
;
A
#
# COMPACT_ATOMS: atom_id res chain seq x y z
N SER A 1 4.10 5.24 11.10
CA SER A 1 3.17 6.33 10.78
C SER A 1 3.28 7.47 11.78
N LEU A 2 2.87 8.69 11.41
CA LEU A 2 2.91 9.88 12.25
C LEU A 2 2.09 9.71 13.55
N PHE A 3 0.91 9.12 13.43
CA PHE A 3 -0.03 8.98 14.54
C PHE A 3 0.26 7.81 15.48
N ARG A 4 1.04 6.82 15.04
CA ARG A 4 1.36 5.59 15.78
C ARG A 4 0.15 4.81 16.29
N LEU A 5 -0.94 4.90 15.57
CA LEU A 5 -2.14 4.15 15.88
C LEU A 5 -1.90 2.64 15.70
N PRO A 6 -2.52 1.79 16.53
CA PRO A 6 -2.39 0.34 16.41
C PRO A 6 -2.99 -0.18 15.10
N VAL A 7 -2.70 -1.43 14.79
CA VAL A 7 -3.38 -2.16 13.71
C VAL A 7 -4.64 -2.77 14.30
N GLY A 8 -5.77 -2.60 13.63
CA GLY A 8 -7.09 -3.04 14.08
C GLY A 8 -8.02 -1.87 14.39
N LEU A 9 -9.06 -2.11 15.15
CA LEU A 9 -9.94 -1.04 15.65
C LEU A 9 -9.23 -0.17 16.68
N ILE A 10 -9.51 1.12 16.63
CA ILE A 10 -8.81 2.11 17.44
C ILE A 10 -9.73 2.61 18.54
N GLY A 11 -9.52 2.12 19.76
CA GLY A 11 -10.23 2.62 20.94
C GLY A 11 -9.75 4.01 21.35
N THR A 12 -10.58 4.74 22.10
CA THR A 12 -10.24 6.07 22.64
C THR A 12 -9.00 6.06 23.55
N SER A 13 -8.69 4.92 24.18
CA SER A 13 -7.48 4.73 25.00
C SER A 13 -6.20 4.63 24.14
N ASP A 14 -6.32 4.20 22.89
CA ASP A 14 -5.19 3.97 21.98
C ASP A 14 -4.71 5.28 21.31
N GLU A 15 -5.49 6.34 21.46
CA GLU A 15 -5.22 7.68 20.91
C GLU A 15 -4.27 8.50 21.77
N LYS A 16 -3.76 7.95 22.88
CA LYS A 16 -2.77 8.62 23.72
C LYS A 16 -1.48 8.85 22.95
N GLN A 17 -1.30 10.09 22.55
CA GLN A 17 -0.11 10.52 21.82
C GLN A 17 1.01 10.88 22.78
N SER A 18 2.25 10.59 22.37
CA SER A 18 3.41 11.17 23.07
C SER A 18 3.39 12.70 22.92
N ASP A 19 3.91 13.41 23.92
CA ASP A 19 4.01 14.88 23.86
C ASP A 19 4.67 15.38 22.58
N ALA A 20 5.53 14.59 22.07
CA ALA A 20 6.24 14.80 20.82
C ALA A 20 5.36 14.76 19.58
N THR A 21 4.60 13.69 19.43
CA THR A 21 3.63 13.57 18.35
C THR A 21 2.62 14.71 18.46
N ARG A 22 2.12 14.98 19.68
CA ARG A 22 1.19 16.06 19.94
C ARG A 22 1.73 17.44 19.53
N LYS A 23 3.02 17.72 19.77
CA LYS A 23 3.65 18.96 19.34
C LYS A 23 3.65 19.10 17.83
N ILE A 24 4.01 18.03 17.09
CA ILE A 24 3.97 18.03 15.63
C ILE A 24 2.54 18.27 15.15
N LEU A 25 1.57 17.51 15.66
CA LEU A 25 0.17 17.62 15.25
C LEU A 25 -0.43 19.00 15.57
N ASN A 26 0.09 19.70 16.58
CA ASN A 26 -0.34 21.05 16.91
C ASN A 26 0.20 22.11 15.94
N THR A 27 1.30 21.85 15.24
CA THR A 27 1.97 22.81 14.36
C THR A 27 1.68 22.63 12.89
N ILE A 28 1.28 21.42 12.45
CA ILE A 28 1.00 21.16 11.03
C ILE A 28 -0.24 21.92 10.57
N GLU A 29 -0.21 22.49 9.38
CA GLU A 29 -1.35 23.17 8.75
C GLU A 29 -2.02 22.29 7.70
N THR A 30 -1.26 21.39 7.08
CA THR A 30 -1.74 20.44 6.08
C THR A 30 -1.21 19.04 6.38
N LEU A 31 -2.10 18.06 6.33
CA LEU A 31 -1.77 16.64 6.38
C LEU A 31 -2.06 16.00 5.02
N VAL A 32 -1.04 15.41 4.42
CA VAL A 32 -1.18 14.64 3.18
C VAL A 32 -1.27 13.15 3.51
N ILE A 33 -2.31 12.50 2.98
CA ILE A 33 -2.51 11.05 3.11
C ILE A 33 -2.46 10.45 1.72
N ASP A 34 -1.42 9.67 1.45
CA ASP A 34 -1.29 8.93 0.20
C ASP A 34 -1.89 7.52 0.34
N GLU A 35 -2.23 6.90 -0.80
CA GLU A 35 -2.90 5.58 -0.86
C GLU A 35 -4.15 5.51 0.04
N ILE A 36 -5.02 6.52 -0.05
CA ILE A 36 -6.22 6.65 0.80
C ILE A 36 -7.14 5.44 0.73
N SER A 37 -7.11 4.67 -0.35
CA SER A 37 -7.86 3.42 -0.49
C SER A 37 -7.56 2.39 0.60
N MET A 38 -6.39 2.48 1.24
CA MET A 38 -5.97 1.59 2.32
C MET A 38 -6.39 2.09 3.72
N VAL A 39 -6.92 3.30 3.82
CA VAL A 39 -7.39 3.89 5.08
C VAL A 39 -8.85 3.50 5.30
N ASN A 40 -9.16 2.92 6.45
CA ASN A 40 -10.52 2.57 6.82
C ASN A 40 -11.24 3.72 7.56
N ALA A 41 -12.55 3.61 7.72
CA ALA A 41 -13.39 4.63 8.36
C ALA A 41 -12.97 4.92 9.81
N ASP A 42 -12.71 3.86 10.60
CA ASP A 42 -12.31 3.99 12.00
C ASP A 42 -10.94 4.67 12.15
N LEU A 43 -9.99 4.34 11.27
CA LEU A 43 -8.68 5.01 11.23
C LEU A 43 -8.82 6.49 10.83
N MET A 44 -9.72 6.82 9.90
CA MET A 44 -9.97 8.21 9.52
C MET A 44 -10.55 9.01 10.69
N ASP A 45 -11.52 8.44 11.41
CA ASP A 45 -12.07 9.08 12.61
C ASP A 45 -11.05 9.18 13.74
N ALA A 46 -10.15 8.19 13.89
CA ALA A 46 -9.07 8.28 14.88
C ALA A 46 -8.05 9.36 14.52
N ILE A 47 -7.77 9.59 13.24
CA ILE A 47 -6.95 10.72 12.78
C ILE A 47 -7.62 12.04 13.14
N ASP A 48 -8.92 12.18 12.88
CA ASP A 48 -9.70 13.35 13.25
C ASP A 48 -9.65 13.63 14.75
N ARG A 49 -10.02 12.64 15.58
CA ARG A 49 -9.98 12.76 17.04
C ARG A 49 -8.59 13.14 17.55
N SER A 50 -7.55 12.50 17.00
CA SER A 50 -6.16 12.77 17.35
C SER A 50 -5.76 14.23 17.09
N LEU A 51 -6.14 14.77 15.94
CA LEU A 51 -5.85 16.16 15.58
C LEU A 51 -6.66 17.15 16.44
N ARG A 52 -7.95 16.90 16.66
CA ARG A 52 -8.80 17.73 17.55
C ARG A 52 -8.22 17.81 18.95
N MET A 53 -7.78 16.66 19.51
CA MET A 53 -7.18 16.59 20.84
C MET A 53 -5.84 17.32 20.91
N ALA A 54 -4.94 17.08 19.95
CA ALA A 54 -3.62 17.69 19.94
C ALA A 54 -3.69 19.22 19.89
N ARG A 55 -4.65 19.76 19.12
CA ARG A 55 -4.80 21.21 18.88
C ARG A 55 -5.75 21.90 19.86
N GLY A 56 -6.44 21.15 20.72
CA GLY A 56 -7.44 21.69 21.63
C GLY A 56 -8.71 22.21 20.93
N ARG A 57 -8.93 21.88 19.65
CA ARG A 57 -10.04 22.36 18.82
C ARG A 57 -11.08 21.26 18.62
N ARG A 58 -11.75 20.90 19.70
CA ARG A 58 -12.68 19.74 19.70
C ARG A 58 -13.88 19.90 18.74
N GLY A 59 -14.35 21.12 18.52
CA GLY A 59 -15.49 21.42 17.63
C GLY A 59 -15.14 21.50 16.14
N GLU A 60 -13.85 21.56 15.77
CA GLU A 60 -13.43 21.70 14.38
C GLU A 60 -12.98 20.35 13.82
N PRO A 61 -13.50 19.91 12.65
CA PRO A 61 -13.01 18.72 11.98
C PRO A 61 -11.49 18.79 11.80
N PHE A 62 -10.83 17.66 12.09
CA PHE A 62 -9.36 17.53 12.07
C PHE A 62 -8.61 18.62 12.86
N GLY A 63 -9.26 19.24 13.84
CA GLY A 63 -8.68 20.36 14.60
C GLY A 63 -8.31 21.57 13.73
N GLY A 64 -8.98 21.76 12.58
CA GLY A 64 -8.73 22.83 11.62
C GLY A 64 -7.51 22.58 10.72
N VAL A 65 -6.99 21.35 10.66
CA VAL A 65 -5.92 20.94 9.71
C VAL A 65 -6.55 20.64 8.35
N GLN A 66 -5.96 21.17 7.29
CA GLN A 66 -6.33 20.78 5.93
C GLN A 66 -5.90 19.35 5.66
N ILE A 67 -6.83 18.51 5.18
CA ILE A 67 -6.52 17.14 4.77
C ILE A 67 -6.51 17.07 3.26
N VAL A 68 -5.39 16.60 2.70
CA VAL A 68 -5.24 16.33 1.26
C VAL A 68 -5.01 14.83 1.09
N MET A 69 -5.88 14.17 0.33
CA MET A 69 -5.88 12.73 0.16
C MET A 69 -5.63 12.37 -1.30
N PHE A 70 -4.71 11.44 -1.53
CA PHE A 70 -4.43 10.88 -2.85
C PHE A 70 -4.70 9.39 -2.86
N GLY A 71 -5.22 8.87 -3.98
CA GLY A 71 -5.42 7.45 -4.20
C GLY A 71 -6.56 7.15 -5.16
N ASP A 72 -6.81 5.87 -5.35
CA ASP A 72 -7.87 5.38 -6.23
C ASP A 72 -8.76 4.39 -5.46
N PRO A 73 -10.03 4.75 -5.15
CA PRO A 73 -10.94 3.87 -4.42
C PRO A 73 -11.22 2.54 -5.13
N TYR A 74 -11.02 2.47 -6.44
CA TYR A 74 -11.17 1.24 -7.22
C TYR A 74 -10.00 0.26 -7.05
N GLN A 75 -8.90 0.69 -6.41
CA GLN A 75 -7.80 -0.20 -6.03
C GLN A 75 -8.20 -1.05 -4.81
N LEU A 76 -7.21 -1.63 -4.13
CA LEU A 76 -7.48 -2.52 -3.00
C LEU A 76 -8.08 -1.77 -1.82
N ALA A 77 -9.15 -2.35 -1.30
CA ALA A 77 -9.81 -1.91 -0.08
C ALA A 77 -8.93 -2.11 1.16
N PRO A 78 -9.19 -1.40 2.26
CA PRO A 78 -8.64 -1.74 3.56
C PRO A 78 -8.97 -3.19 3.92
N VAL A 79 -8.05 -3.88 4.58
CA VAL A 79 -8.29 -5.26 5.01
C VAL A 79 -9.39 -5.25 6.10
N PRO A 80 -10.54 -5.89 5.87
CA PRO A 80 -11.62 -5.87 6.86
C PRO A 80 -11.21 -6.66 8.10
N PRO A 81 -11.58 -6.19 9.30
CA PRO A 81 -11.37 -6.92 10.54
C PRO A 81 -12.18 -8.22 10.57
N ARG A 82 -11.99 -9.03 11.59
CA ARG A 82 -12.67 -10.32 11.76
C ARG A 82 -13.34 -10.41 13.13
N GLY A 83 -14.27 -11.35 13.26
CA GLY A 83 -14.92 -11.63 14.55
C GLY A 83 -15.68 -10.42 15.10
N ASP A 84 -15.47 -10.10 16.37
CA ASP A 84 -16.17 -9.03 17.06
C ASP A 84 -15.82 -7.63 16.53
N GLU A 85 -14.62 -7.45 16.04
CA GLU A 85 -14.22 -6.20 15.39
C GLU A 85 -15.02 -5.95 14.10
N LEU A 86 -15.30 -6.99 13.33
CA LEU A 86 -16.16 -6.87 12.13
C LEU A 86 -17.59 -6.47 12.50
N ARG A 87 -18.14 -7.06 13.58
CA ARG A 87 -19.48 -6.69 14.09
C ARG A 87 -19.51 -5.22 14.48
N TYR A 88 -18.50 -4.76 15.26
CA TYR A 88 -18.40 -3.36 15.63
C TYR A 88 -18.45 -2.44 14.41
N VAL A 89 -17.66 -2.74 13.37
CA VAL A 89 -17.64 -1.93 12.14
C VAL A 89 -19.00 -1.93 11.47
N GLN A 90 -19.66 -3.09 11.37
CA GLN A 90 -20.99 -3.20 10.75
C GLN A 90 -22.09 -2.46 11.52
N ASP A 91 -21.95 -2.37 12.85
CA ASP A 91 -22.90 -1.66 13.71
C ASP A 91 -22.68 -0.13 13.74
N HIS A 92 -21.43 0.33 13.47
CA HIS A 92 -21.06 1.74 13.62
C HIS A 92 -20.81 2.47 12.31
N TYR A 93 -20.49 1.77 11.23
CA TYR A 93 -20.17 2.38 9.94
C TYR A 93 -21.03 1.79 8.82
N ARG A 94 -21.43 2.64 7.89
CA ARG A 94 -22.16 2.22 6.69
C ARG A 94 -21.31 1.28 5.83
N SER A 95 -20.02 1.56 5.71
CA SER A 95 -19.02 0.71 5.09
C SER A 95 -17.67 0.89 5.78
N PHE A 96 -16.70 0.04 5.46
CA PHE A 96 -15.35 0.12 6.03
C PHE A 96 -14.45 1.13 5.32
N TRP A 97 -14.95 1.85 4.35
CA TRP A 97 -14.20 2.81 3.56
C TRP A 97 -14.03 4.17 4.28
N PHE A 98 -12.91 4.84 4.04
CA PHE A 98 -12.62 6.16 4.60
C PHE A 98 -13.72 7.20 4.35
N PHE A 99 -14.42 7.12 3.23
CA PHE A 99 -15.48 8.07 2.87
C PHE A 99 -16.79 7.86 3.64
N ASP A 100 -16.94 6.78 4.39
CA ASP A 100 -18.04 6.54 5.31
C ASP A 100 -17.64 6.78 6.78
N ALA A 101 -16.50 7.45 7.03
CA ALA A 101 -16.11 7.90 8.37
C ALA A 101 -17.05 8.98 8.89
N HIS A 102 -17.30 9.01 10.19
CA HIS A 102 -18.23 9.94 10.83
C HIS A 102 -17.78 11.40 10.71
N VAL A 103 -16.48 11.65 10.57
CA VAL A 103 -15.96 13.01 10.40
C VAL A 103 -16.56 13.74 9.19
N TRP A 104 -17.00 13.03 8.15
CA TRP A 104 -17.62 13.63 6.96
C TRP A 104 -19.10 13.93 7.13
N ALA A 105 -19.82 13.16 7.92
CA ALA A 105 -21.27 13.22 8.06
C ALA A 105 -21.74 14.30 9.05
N GLY A 106 -20.86 14.90 9.84
CA GLY A 106 -21.29 15.74 10.96
C GLY A 106 -22.20 14.94 11.87
N ALA A 107 -21.70 14.43 12.96
CA ALA A 107 -22.30 13.46 13.87
C ALA A 107 -23.81 13.28 13.73
N GLU A 108 -24.24 12.16 13.18
CA GLU A 108 -25.56 11.61 13.53
C GLU A 108 -25.44 11.07 14.96
N PRO A 109 -26.23 11.54 15.91
CA PRO A 109 -26.16 11.08 17.28
C PRO A 109 -26.94 9.78 17.42
N GLU A 110 -26.30 8.65 17.39
CA GLU A 110 -26.89 7.47 17.94
C GLU A 110 -26.09 7.02 19.17
N SER A 111 -26.81 7.03 20.24
CA SER A 111 -26.89 6.13 21.37
C SER A 111 -26.62 6.64 22.75
N ASP A 112 -26.16 7.83 23.06
CA ASP A 112 -25.96 8.24 24.47
C ASP A 112 -26.56 9.57 24.90
N GLY A 113 -27.64 10.04 24.24
CA GLY A 113 -28.45 11.15 24.80
C GLY A 113 -27.77 12.49 25.00
N LEU A 114 -26.53 12.67 24.61
CA LEU A 114 -25.81 13.94 24.61
C LEU A 114 -25.85 14.52 23.21
N VAL A 115 -26.81 15.38 22.97
CA VAL A 115 -26.88 16.22 21.75
C VAL A 115 -25.63 17.12 21.76
N ASP A 116 -24.63 16.79 20.95
CA ASP A 116 -23.47 17.65 20.74
C ASP A 116 -23.86 18.77 19.76
N LEU A 117 -24.41 19.86 20.32
CA LEU A 117 -24.80 21.07 19.63
C LEU A 117 -23.53 21.77 19.11
N GLY A 118 -23.05 21.41 17.92
CA GLY A 118 -22.00 22.17 17.25
C GLY A 118 -20.96 21.44 16.43
N ARG A 119 -21.05 20.14 16.21
CA ARG A 119 -20.17 19.44 15.29
C ARG A 119 -20.62 19.61 13.85
N HIS A 120 -19.96 20.51 13.15
CA HIS A 120 -20.02 20.51 11.68
C HIS A 120 -19.10 19.41 11.15
N GLY A 121 -19.61 18.56 10.26
CA GLY A 121 -18.81 17.60 9.52
C GLY A 121 -17.83 18.31 8.59
N ALA A 122 -16.75 17.62 8.23
CA ALA A 122 -15.83 18.11 7.23
C ALA A 122 -16.48 18.03 5.83
N ASP A 123 -16.25 19.06 5.00
CA ASP A 123 -16.64 19.04 3.59
C ASP A 123 -15.60 18.25 2.78
N LEU A 124 -16.04 17.14 2.17
CA LEU A 124 -15.19 16.30 1.33
C LEU A 124 -15.29 16.75 -0.13
N GLN A 125 -14.30 17.51 -0.58
CA GLN A 125 -14.18 17.93 -1.97
C GLN A 125 -13.35 16.94 -2.76
N ILE A 126 -13.90 16.46 -3.88
CA ILE A 126 -13.27 15.42 -4.70
C ILE A 126 -12.94 15.97 -6.08
N ARG A 127 -11.76 15.63 -6.56
CA ARG A 127 -11.29 15.87 -7.93
C ARG A 127 -10.84 14.56 -8.53
N GLU A 128 -11.50 14.10 -9.58
CA GLU A 128 -11.08 12.93 -10.34
C GLU A 128 -10.07 13.36 -11.41
N LEU A 129 -8.84 12.79 -11.33
CA LEU A 129 -7.83 12.93 -12.38
C LEU A 129 -8.16 11.94 -13.49
N VAL A 130 -8.24 12.41 -14.72
CA VAL A 130 -8.68 11.61 -15.89
C VAL A 130 -7.53 11.17 -16.78
N ASP A 131 -6.39 11.88 -16.74
CA ASP A 131 -5.24 11.57 -17.57
C ASP A 131 -4.36 10.48 -16.92
N ILE A 132 -4.10 9.44 -17.70
CA ILE A 132 -3.27 8.31 -17.29
C ILE A 132 -1.92 8.44 -17.97
N HIS A 133 -0.84 8.60 -17.19
CA HIS A 133 0.52 8.78 -17.70
C HIS A 133 1.36 7.50 -17.67
N ARG A 134 1.02 6.50 -16.84
CA ARG A 134 1.78 5.25 -16.71
C ARG A 134 1.75 4.42 -17.98
N GLN A 135 0.62 4.35 -18.65
CA GLN A 135 0.44 3.67 -19.92
C GLN A 135 0.47 4.67 -21.06
N SER A 136 1.13 4.31 -22.17
CA SER A 136 1.13 5.10 -23.40
C SER A 136 0.02 4.68 -24.38
N ASP A 137 -0.33 3.38 -24.40
CA ASP A 137 -1.32 2.77 -25.30
C ASP A 137 -2.76 3.17 -24.90
N ALA A 138 -3.49 3.78 -25.82
CA ALA A 138 -4.86 4.23 -25.62
C ALA A 138 -5.85 3.06 -25.44
N ASP A 139 -5.66 1.97 -26.17
CA ASP A 139 -6.54 0.80 -26.11
C ASP A 139 -6.35 0.08 -24.77
N PHE A 140 -5.11 -0.04 -24.30
CA PHE A 140 -4.86 -0.62 -22.98
C PHE A 140 -5.40 0.25 -21.86
N LYS A 141 -5.32 1.59 -21.96
CA LYS A 141 -5.97 2.53 -21.02
C LYS A 141 -7.47 2.32 -20.97
N ALA A 142 -8.11 2.16 -22.12
CA ALA A 142 -9.55 1.90 -22.22
C ALA A 142 -9.93 0.57 -21.57
N MET A 143 -9.15 -0.50 -21.79
CA MET A 143 -9.35 -1.81 -21.17
C MET A 143 -9.18 -1.74 -19.65
N LEU A 144 -8.14 -1.05 -19.16
CA LEU A 144 -7.93 -0.84 -17.72
C LEU A 144 -9.09 -0.09 -17.08
N ASN A 145 -9.63 0.93 -17.74
CA ASN A 145 -10.81 1.63 -17.27
C ASN A 145 -12.05 0.74 -17.24
N ALA A 146 -12.23 -0.13 -18.24
CA ALA A 146 -13.32 -1.12 -18.23
C ALA A 146 -13.21 -2.08 -17.04
N VAL A 147 -12.00 -2.59 -16.77
CA VAL A 147 -11.73 -3.46 -15.60
C VAL A 147 -11.94 -2.69 -14.30
N ARG A 148 -11.44 -1.45 -14.21
CA ARG A 148 -11.59 -0.56 -13.05
C ARG A 148 -13.07 -0.39 -12.65
N HIS A 149 -13.94 -0.19 -13.64
CA HIS A 149 -15.37 0.00 -13.41
C HIS A 149 -16.19 -1.30 -13.40
N GLY A 150 -15.56 -2.44 -13.72
CA GLY A 150 -16.23 -3.73 -13.84
C GLY A 150 -17.21 -3.81 -15.01
N ILE A 151 -16.93 -3.08 -16.11
CA ILE A 151 -17.72 -3.03 -17.33
C ILE A 151 -16.88 -3.63 -18.47
N VAL A 152 -16.58 -4.92 -18.33
CA VAL A 152 -15.74 -5.66 -19.30
C VAL A 152 -16.64 -6.39 -20.29
N THR A 153 -16.56 -5.98 -21.55
CA THR A 153 -17.25 -6.66 -22.66
C THR A 153 -16.54 -7.98 -23.03
N ALA A 154 -17.22 -8.83 -23.79
CA ALA A 154 -16.64 -10.09 -24.29
C ALA A 154 -15.37 -9.83 -25.10
N ASP A 155 -15.38 -8.79 -25.96
CA ASP A 155 -14.24 -8.43 -26.80
C ASP A 155 -13.02 -8.00 -25.96
N ILE A 156 -13.23 -7.15 -24.93
CA ILE A 156 -12.16 -6.75 -24.00
C ILE A 156 -11.59 -7.97 -23.27
N ALA A 157 -12.47 -8.85 -22.77
CA ALA A 157 -12.06 -10.06 -22.07
C ALA A 157 -11.27 -10.98 -23.00
N GLN A 158 -11.68 -11.10 -24.26
CA GLN A 158 -10.98 -11.89 -25.25
C GLN A 158 -9.58 -11.33 -25.53
N VAL A 159 -9.45 -10.04 -25.82
CA VAL A 159 -8.15 -9.40 -26.08
C VAL A 159 -7.21 -9.57 -24.89
N LEU A 160 -7.66 -9.33 -23.65
CA LEU A 160 -6.85 -9.52 -22.45
C LEU A 160 -6.40 -10.98 -22.29
N ASN A 161 -7.29 -11.94 -22.57
CA ASN A 161 -7.00 -13.36 -22.43
C ASN A 161 -6.08 -13.86 -23.53
N ASP A 162 -6.32 -13.49 -24.79
CA ASP A 162 -5.49 -13.91 -25.93
C ASP A 162 -4.07 -13.36 -25.78
N THR A 163 -3.94 -12.09 -25.38
CA THR A 163 -2.63 -11.50 -25.10
C THR A 163 -1.96 -12.15 -23.89
N GLY A 164 -2.70 -12.36 -22.81
CA GLY A 164 -2.18 -12.96 -21.59
C GLY A 164 -1.85 -14.45 -21.71
N ALA A 165 -2.42 -15.16 -22.67
CA ALA A 165 -2.15 -16.59 -22.90
C ALA A 165 -0.78 -16.87 -23.55
N ARG A 166 -0.07 -15.84 -24.00
CA ARG A 166 1.27 -15.99 -24.55
C ARG A 166 2.22 -16.59 -23.52
N VAL A 167 3.15 -17.40 -23.99
CA VAL A 167 4.20 -17.95 -23.14
C VAL A 167 5.14 -16.80 -22.73
N PRO A 168 5.34 -16.55 -21.43
CA PRO A 168 6.29 -15.54 -21.03
C PRO A 168 7.67 -15.93 -21.55
N PRO A 169 8.48 -14.96 -22.02
CA PRO A 169 9.86 -15.24 -22.39
C PRO A 169 10.62 -15.79 -21.18
N VAL A 170 11.64 -16.58 -21.43
CA VAL A 170 12.54 -17.01 -20.36
C VAL A 170 13.14 -15.74 -19.76
N ALA A 171 13.00 -15.56 -18.46
CA ALA A 171 13.57 -14.42 -17.75
C ALA A 171 15.09 -14.39 -18.06
N SER A 172 15.55 -13.31 -18.68
CA SER A 172 16.96 -13.04 -18.92
C SER A 172 17.50 -12.14 -17.81
N ASP A 173 18.81 -11.98 -17.79
CA ASP A 173 19.45 -11.08 -16.83
C ASP A 173 19.01 -9.63 -17.04
N ASP A 174 18.76 -9.24 -18.30
CA ASP A 174 18.36 -7.89 -18.69
C ASP A 174 16.86 -7.61 -18.55
N GLU A 175 16.02 -8.65 -18.40
CA GLU A 175 14.57 -8.49 -18.36
C GLU A 175 13.93 -9.43 -17.32
N PRO A 176 13.98 -9.07 -16.05
CA PRO A 176 13.34 -9.86 -15.01
C PRO A 176 11.81 -9.82 -15.14
N ILE A 177 11.16 -10.98 -15.07
CA ILE A 177 9.70 -11.08 -15.07
C ILE A 177 9.25 -11.39 -13.65
N ILE A 178 8.30 -10.62 -13.14
CA ILE A 178 7.72 -10.81 -11.82
C ILE A 178 6.33 -11.47 -11.93
N THR A 179 6.02 -12.37 -10.99
CA THR A 179 4.66 -12.88 -10.85
C THR A 179 3.90 -12.09 -9.78
N LEU A 180 2.77 -11.51 -10.16
CA LEU A 180 1.85 -10.82 -9.27
C LEU A 180 0.75 -11.79 -8.84
N ALA A 181 0.79 -12.24 -7.59
CA ALA A 181 -0.15 -13.26 -7.10
C ALA A 181 -1.13 -12.70 -6.07
N THR A 182 -2.30 -13.36 -5.96
CA THR A 182 -3.33 -12.95 -5.01
C THR A 182 -2.99 -13.29 -3.57
N ARG A 183 -2.16 -14.31 -3.30
CA ARG A 183 -1.95 -14.89 -1.96
C ARG A 183 -0.48 -15.14 -1.65
N ASN A 184 -0.12 -15.02 -0.38
CA ASN A 184 1.26 -15.26 0.09
C ASN A 184 1.73 -16.71 -0.12
N ASP A 185 0.84 -17.71 0.01
CA ASP A 185 1.21 -19.11 -0.21
C ASP A 185 1.64 -19.37 -1.68
N ILE A 186 0.97 -18.75 -2.64
CA ILE A 186 1.37 -18.80 -4.07
C ILE A 186 2.75 -18.15 -4.23
N VAL A 187 2.93 -16.94 -3.70
CA VAL A 187 4.21 -16.21 -3.74
C VAL A 187 5.35 -17.03 -3.15
N ASN A 188 5.15 -17.55 -1.94
CA ASN A 188 6.17 -18.32 -1.25
C ASN A 188 6.53 -19.62 -2.01
N ASN A 189 5.53 -20.30 -2.59
CA ASN A 189 5.77 -21.48 -3.40
C ASN A 189 6.55 -21.18 -4.68
N ILE A 190 6.20 -20.10 -5.38
CA ILE A 190 6.91 -19.68 -6.60
C ILE A 190 8.36 -19.33 -6.25
N ASN A 191 8.57 -18.44 -5.28
CA ASN A 191 9.89 -17.99 -4.88
C ASN A 191 10.79 -19.16 -4.43
N ARG A 192 10.23 -20.09 -3.62
CA ARG A 192 10.95 -21.29 -3.17
C ARG A 192 11.34 -22.17 -4.34
N ARG A 193 10.41 -22.51 -5.26
CA ARG A 193 10.70 -23.35 -6.44
C ARG A 193 11.80 -22.76 -7.32
N HIS A 194 11.75 -21.46 -7.56
CA HIS A 194 12.79 -20.80 -8.34
C HIS A 194 14.13 -20.81 -7.61
N LEU A 195 14.16 -20.57 -6.30
CA LEU A 195 15.38 -20.63 -5.51
C LEU A 195 15.97 -22.05 -5.48
N GLU A 196 15.12 -23.08 -5.32
CA GLU A 196 15.54 -24.50 -5.35
C GLU A 196 16.11 -24.90 -6.71
N ALA A 197 15.53 -24.41 -7.81
CA ALA A 197 15.97 -24.70 -9.17
C ALA A 197 17.32 -24.09 -9.53
N LEU A 198 17.74 -23.03 -8.85
CA LEU A 198 19.05 -22.45 -9.05
C LEU A 198 20.15 -23.41 -8.61
N ARG A 199 21.20 -23.50 -9.44
CA ARG A 199 22.45 -24.22 -9.09
C ARG A 199 23.21 -23.45 -8.02
N GLY A 200 24.07 -24.17 -7.27
CA GLY A 200 24.91 -23.56 -6.27
C GLY A 200 24.39 -23.71 -4.84
N ARG A 201 25.21 -23.24 -3.91
CA ARG A 201 24.94 -23.37 -2.47
C ARG A 201 23.97 -22.28 -2.01
N GLU A 202 22.92 -22.69 -1.30
CA GLU A 202 22.06 -21.77 -0.58
C GLU A 202 22.82 -21.15 0.60
N GLN A 203 22.72 -19.84 0.73
CA GLN A 203 23.22 -19.09 1.87
C GLN A 203 22.03 -18.45 2.61
N THR A 204 22.06 -18.53 3.92
CA THR A 204 21.03 -17.94 4.78
C THR A 204 21.64 -16.77 5.54
N ALA A 205 21.15 -15.58 5.29
CA ALA A 205 21.43 -14.42 6.10
C ALA A 205 20.42 -14.35 7.24
N VAL A 206 20.91 -14.47 8.48
CA VAL A 206 20.09 -14.36 9.69
C VAL A 206 20.14 -12.92 10.17
N ALA A 207 18.98 -12.31 10.37
CA ALA A 207 18.88 -10.95 10.89
C ALA A 207 19.41 -10.86 12.33
N GLU A 208 20.05 -9.76 12.64
CA GLU A 208 20.33 -9.37 14.02
C GLU A 208 19.14 -8.56 14.54
N VAL A 209 18.60 -8.96 15.69
CA VAL A 209 17.43 -8.32 16.29
C VAL A 209 17.76 -7.95 17.73
N SER A 210 17.61 -6.68 18.07
CA SER A 210 17.67 -6.19 19.44
C SER A 210 16.34 -5.51 19.81
N GLY A 211 15.92 -5.66 21.06
CA GLY A 211 14.65 -5.12 21.53
C GLY A 211 13.42 -5.86 20.99
N ASP A 212 12.25 -5.26 21.10
CA ASP A 212 10.95 -5.85 20.73
C ASP A 212 10.39 -5.23 19.45
N PHE A 213 10.50 -5.95 18.34
CA PHE A 213 9.87 -5.57 17.07
C PHE A 213 8.38 -5.94 17.01
N GLY A 214 7.92 -6.88 17.83
CA GLY A 214 6.57 -7.44 17.82
C GLY A 214 6.58 -8.93 17.50
N LYS A 215 5.39 -9.54 17.45
CA LYS A 215 5.24 -10.98 17.22
C LYS A 215 4.92 -11.30 15.76
N GLY A 216 5.53 -12.36 15.24
CA GLY A 216 5.31 -12.91 13.90
C GLY A 216 6.14 -12.22 12.81
N GLU A 217 6.28 -12.90 11.68
CA GLU A 217 7.11 -12.44 10.54
C GLU A 217 6.67 -11.09 9.97
N ALA A 218 5.37 -10.80 10.03
CA ALA A 218 4.81 -9.52 9.53
C ALA A 218 5.25 -8.29 10.35
N ALA A 219 5.78 -8.50 11.57
CA ALA A 219 6.29 -7.42 12.40
C ALA A 219 7.65 -6.90 11.93
N TYR A 220 8.38 -7.69 11.13
CA TYR A 220 9.71 -7.35 10.67
C TYR A 220 9.69 -6.67 9.29
N PRO A 221 10.59 -5.71 9.04
CA PRO A 221 10.68 -5.00 7.76
C PRO A 221 11.20 -5.86 6.60
N ALA A 222 11.94 -6.93 6.91
CA ALA A 222 12.46 -7.91 5.97
C ALA A 222 12.38 -9.33 6.58
N GLU A 223 12.71 -10.35 5.79
CA GLU A 223 12.71 -11.75 6.27
C GLU A 223 13.81 -11.96 7.31
N PRO A 224 13.47 -12.44 8.54
CA PRO A 224 14.49 -12.70 9.56
C PRO A 224 15.53 -13.75 9.13
N GLN A 225 15.15 -14.67 8.26
CA GLN A 225 16.01 -15.66 7.65
C GLN A 225 15.93 -15.55 6.13
N LEU A 226 16.74 -14.68 5.56
CA LEU A 226 16.78 -14.46 4.12
C LEU A 226 17.65 -15.53 3.45
N LYS A 227 17.04 -16.36 2.62
CA LYS A 227 17.71 -17.41 1.85
C LYS A 227 18.00 -16.95 0.44
N LEU A 228 19.23 -17.00 0.03
CA LEU A 228 19.71 -16.56 -1.27
C LEU A 228 20.64 -17.58 -1.94
N LYS A 229 20.67 -17.56 -3.26
CA LYS A 229 21.69 -18.18 -4.12
C LYS A 229 22.13 -17.18 -5.17
N VAL A 230 23.31 -17.36 -5.72
CA VAL A 230 23.73 -16.65 -6.93
C VAL A 230 22.73 -16.95 -8.06
N GLY A 231 22.33 -15.94 -8.80
CA GLY A 231 21.25 -16.00 -9.80
C GLY A 231 19.87 -15.73 -9.23
N ALA A 232 19.70 -15.53 -7.93
CA ALA A 232 18.39 -15.23 -7.34
C ALA A 232 17.89 -13.86 -7.77
N GLN A 233 16.63 -13.80 -8.23
CA GLN A 233 15.93 -12.56 -8.48
C GLN A 233 15.46 -11.97 -7.15
N VAL A 234 15.85 -10.73 -6.89
CA VAL A 234 15.56 -10.04 -5.64
C VAL A 234 14.94 -8.67 -5.89
N MET A 235 14.23 -8.18 -4.89
CA MET A 235 13.67 -6.83 -4.87
C MET A 235 14.26 -6.07 -3.69
N PHE A 236 14.65 -4.83 -3.91
CA PHE A 236 15.08 -3.92 -2.85
C PHE A 236 13.89 -3.45 -2.02
N LEU A 237 14.05 -3.49 -0.69
CA LEU A 237 13.02 -3.10 0.28
C LEU A 237 13.17 -1.67 0.78
N ARG A 238 14.21 -0.98 0.36
CA ARG A 238 14.55 0.37 0.80
C ARG A 238 15.27 1.12 -0.32
N ASN A 239 15.04 2.44 -0.37
CA ASN A 239 15.82 3.29 -1.27
C ASN A 239 17.30 3.27 -0.86
N ASP A 240 18.18 3.30 -1.84
CA ASP A 240 19.60 3.57 -1.61
C ASP A 240 19.76 4.91 -0.89
N ARG A 241 20.66 4.97 0.05
CA ARG A 241 20.92 6.21 0.78
C ARG A 241 21.69 7.23 -0.03
N GLY A 242 22.34 6.81 -1.16
CA GLY A 242 23.13 7.65 -2.08
C GLY A 242 23.92 8.77 -1.39
N ALA A 243 25.06 9.12 -1.90
CA ALA A 243 25.71 10.36 -1.50
C ALA A 243 25.17 11.47 -2.39
N PHE A 244 24.39 12.41 -1.82
CA PHE A 244 24.02 13.63 -2.56
C PHE A 244 25.31 14.29 -3.12
N PRO A 245 25.39 14.69 -4.40
CA PRO A 245 24.26 14.93 -5.33
C PRO A 245 23.87 13.76 -6.24
N ASP A 246 24.48 12.59 -6.12
CA ASP A 246 24.23 11.48 -7.04
C ASP A 246 22.81 10.90 -6.86
N PRO A 247 22.14 10.50 -7.96
CA PRO A 247 20.87 9.83 -7.86
C PRO A 247 21.02 8.50 -7.12
N PRO A 248 19.97 8.02 -6.42
CA PRO A 248 20.02 6.73 -5.75
C PRO A 248 20.27 5.62 -6.77
N ARG A 249 21.19 4.70 -6.47
CA ARG A 249 21.52 3.54 -7.31
C ARG A 249 20.32 2.62 -7.54
N TRP A 250 19.46 2.55 -6.54
CA TRP A 250 18.17 1.83 -6.60
C TRP A 250 17.15 2.49 -5.69
N VAL A 251 15.87 2.22 -5.95
CA VAL A 251 14.74 2.62 -5.10
C VAL A 251 14.02 1.39 -4.56
N ASN A 252 13.21 1.57 -3.53
CA ASN A 252 12.36 0.50 -3.01
C ASN A 252 11.46 -0.06 -4.12
N GLY A 253 11.55 -1.38 -4.34
CA GLY A 253 10.83 -2.09 -5.41
C GLY A 253 11.62 -2.29 -6.69
N THR A 254 12.84 -1.75 -6.82
CA THR A 254 13.77 -2.11 -7.89
C THR A 254 14.04 -3.61 -7.83
N ILE A 255 14.03 -4.27 -8.97
CA ILE A 255 14.34 -5.69 -9.12
C ILE A 255 15.78 -5.82 -9.64
N GLY A 256 16.49 -6.81 -9.13
CA GLY A 256 17.83 -7.14 -9.60
C GLY A 256 18.14 -8.62 -9.42
N ARG A 257 19.31 -9.04 -9.84
CA ARG A 257 19.79 -10.42 -9.76
C ARG A 257 21.06 -10.52 -8.92
N VAL A 258 21.07 -11.46 -8.01
CA VAL A 258 22.26 -11.73 -7.19
C VAL A 258 23.38 -12.34 -8.05
N THR A 259 24.52 -11.65 -8.16
CA THR A 259 25.69 -12.12 -8.92
C THR A 259 26.77 -12.71 -7.99
N ARG A 260 26.81 -12.26 -6.73
CA ARG A 260 27.79 -12.76 -5.75
C ARG A 260 27.27 -12.64 -4.33
N ILE A 261 27.63 -13.61 -3.48
CA ILE A 261 27.39 -13.56 -2.03
C ILE A 261 28.72 -13.90 -1.34
N ALA A 262 29.37 -12.94 -0.73
CA ALA A 262 30.64 -13.14 -0.05
C ALA A 262 30.97 -12.01 0.94
N GLY A 263 31.67 -12.35 2.04
CA GLY A 263 32.22 -11.34 2.96
C GLY A 263 31.19 -10.45 3.65
N GLY A 264 29.97 -10.95 3.89
CA GLY A 264 28.91 -10.14 4.50
C GLY A 264 28.22 -9.18 3.52
N THR A 265 28.47 -9.31 2.21
CA THR A 265 27.90 -8.46 1.15
C THR A 265 27.20 -9.33 0.14
N VAL A 266 26.09 -8.83 -0.40
CA VAL A 266 25.37 -9.40 -1.54
C VAL A 266 25.54 -8.46 -2.72
N ARG A 267 26.14 -8.94 -3.80
CA ARG A 267 26.25 -8.18 -5.04
C ARG A 267 25.03 -8.45 -5.91
N VAL A 268 24.39 -7.37 -6.38
CA VAL A 268 23.18 -7.42 -7.17
C VAL A 268 23.39 -6.64 -8.45
N ASP A 269 23.09 -7.27 -9.58
CA ASP A 269 22.99 -6.62 -10.89
C ASP A 269 21.61 -5.99 -11.04
N VAL A 270 21.57 -4.75 -11.49
CA VAL A 270 20.35 -3.99 -11.80
C VAL A 270 20.58 -3.33 -13.15
N ASP A 271 19.88 -3.77 -14.18
CA ASP A 271 19.94 -3.23 -15.54
C ASP A 271 21.37 -3.18 -16.13
N GLY A 272 22.23 -4.14 -15.76
CA GLY A 272 23.62 -4.25 -16.23
C GLY A 272 24.66 -3.58 -15.31
N ASP A 273 24.22 -2.87 -14.27
CA ASP A 273 25.08 -2.28 -13.27
C ASP A 273 25.14 -3.13 -11.99
N GLU A 274 26.34 -3.48 -11.54
CA GLU A 274 26.52 -4.28 -10.31
C GLU A 274 26.71 -3.39 -9.08
N PHE A 275 25.94 -3.67 -8.04
CA PHE A 275 26.00 -2.96 -6.76
C PHE A 275 26.25 -3.91 -5.59
N ASP A 276 27.17 -3.53 -4.71
CA ASP A 276 27.35 -4.19 -3.43
C ASP A 276 26.30 -3.71 -2.44
N VAL A 277 25.51 -4.66 -1.92
CA VAL A 277 24.43 -4.43 -0.96
C VAL A 277 24.87 -4.95 0.40
N GLU A 278 24.81 -4.09 1.39
CA GLU A 278 25.14 -4.40 2.77
C GLU A 278 23.89 -4.50 3.63
N PRO A 279 23.94 -5.19 4.78
CA PRO A 279 22.85 -5.16 5.75
C PRO A 279 22.53 -3.73 6.18
N THR A 280 21.26 -3.47 6.37
CA THR A 280 20.74 -2.17 6.77
C THR A 280 20.02 -2.30 8.09
N VAL A 281 20.18 -1.30 8.95
CA VAL A 281 19.48 -1.22 10.23
C VAL A 281 18.11 -0.55 10.04
N TRP A 282 17.06 -1.21 10.50
CA TRP A 282 15.74 -0.60 10.72
C TRP A 282 15.55 -0.38 12.21
N GLU A 283 15.31 0.85 12.58
CA GLU A 283 15.14 1.27 13.96
C GLU A 283 13.66 1.47 14.27
N LYS A 284 13.23 0.98 15.41
CA LYS A 284 11.92 1.29 15.98
C LYS A 284 12.11 2.31 17.08
N TYR A 285 11.47 3.46 16.95
CA TYR A 285 11.62 4.55 17.88
C TYR A 285 10.48 4.64 18.89
N ARG A 286 10.84 4.99 20.13
CA ARG A 286 9.93 5.58 21.09
C ARG A 286 10.30 7.05 21.23
N TYR A 287 9.33 7.92 21.12
CA TYR A 287 9.57 9.34 21.32
C TYR A 287 9.26 9.71 22.76
N ALA A 288 10.11 10.52 23.38
CA ALA A 288 9.92 11.12 24.68
C ALA A 288 10.06 12.64 24.57
N TYR A 289 9.18 13.36 25.24
CA TYR A 289 9.26 14.81 25.34
C TYR A 289 9.87 15.20 26.67
N ASP A 290 10.90 16.04 26.64
CA ASP A 290 11.48 16.65 27.82
C ASP A 290 10.87 18.05 28.04
N PRO A 291 10.04 18.24 29.09
CA PRO A 291 9.43 19.52 29.37
C PRO A 291 10.45 20.61 29.76
N ALA A 292 11.59 20.22 30.33
CA ALA A 292 12.59 21.17 30.80
C ALA A 292 13.36 21.83 29.66
N SER A 293 13.78 21.03 28.67
CA SER A 293 14.45 21.54 27.49
C SER A 293 13.49 21.90 26.34
N ARG A 294 12.19 21.61 26.49
CA ARG A 294 11.14 21.73 25.45
C ARG A 294 11.55 21.02 24.16
N SER A 295 12.35 19.97 24.28
CA SER A 295 12.87 19.21 23.15
C SER A 295 12.22 17.85 23.05
N LEU A 296 12.22 17.34 21.83
CA LEU A 296 11.79 16.00 21.49
C LEU A 296 13.00 15.09 21.45
N THR A 297 13.09 14.14 22.36
CA THR A 297 14.04 13.05 22.26
C THR A 297 13.38 11.84 21.63
N ARG A 298 14.15 11.07 20.90
CA ARG A 298 13.73 9.77 20.37
C ARG A 298 14.71 8.73 20.88
N ASP A 299 14.17 7.68 21.49
CA ASP A 299 14.95 6.54 21.93
C ASP A 299 14.70 5.39 20.98
N ILE A 300 15.76 4.72 20.56
CA ILE A 300 15.68 3.46 19.80
C ILE A 300 15.26 2.38 20.79
N VAL A 301 14.11 1.75 20.55
CA VAL A 301 13.57 0.68 21.42
C VAL A 301 13.75 -0.71 20.82
N ALA A 302 14.02 -0.79 19.53
CA ALA A 302 14.38 -2.02 18.87
C ALA A 302 15.13 -1.73 17.57
N GLU A 303 16.03 -2.63 17.20
CA GLU A 303 16.80 -2.61 15.95
C GLU A 303 16.69 -3.95 15.25
N PHE A 304 16.60 -3.92 13.94
CA PHE A 304 16.58 -5.07 13.06
C PHE A 304 17.56 -4.84 11.93
N THR A 305 18.61 -5.67 11.88
CA THR A 305 19.67 -5.56 10.86
C THR A 305 19.57 -6.73 9.91
N GLN A 306 19.34 -6.45 8.63
CA GLN A 306 19.27 -7.45 7.56
C GLN A 306 19.59 -6.81 6.22
N PHE A 307 19.88 -7.61 5.21
CA PHE A 307 19.91 -7.13 3.83
C PHE A 307 18.54 -6.54 3.43
N PRO A 308 18.51 -5.36 2.80
CA PRO A 308 17.28 -4.76 2.33
C PRO A 308 16.75 -5.43 1.04
N LEU A 309 16.71 -6.75 1.06
CA LEU A 309 16.38 -7.60 -0.07
C LEU A 309 15.31 -8.63 0.31
N ARG A 310 14.55 -9.06 -0.69
CA ARG A 310 13.67 -10.22 -0.63
C ARG A 310 13.67 -10.93 -1.97
N LEU A 311 13.32 -12.22 -1.98
CA LEU A 311 13.07 -12.93 -3.24
C LEU A 311 11.92 -12.29 -4.01
N ALA A 312 12.04 -12.18 -5.33
CA ALA A 312 11.12 -11.40 -6.14
C ALA A 312 10.75 -12.03 -7.49
N TRP A 313 10.81 -13.34 -7.63
CA TRP A 313 10.13 -14.00 -8.78
C TRP A 313 8.61 -13.86 -8.67
N ALA A 314 8.10 -13.78 -7.44
CA ALA A 314 6.71 -13.46 -7.17
C ALA A 314 6.56 -12.51 -5.98
N VAL A 315 5.53 -11.64 -6.06
CA VAL A 315 5.07 -10.79 -4.95
C VAL A 315 3.55 -10.79 -4.91
N THR A 316 2.96 -10.42 -3.78
CA THR A 316 1.50 -10.25 -3.76
C THR A 316 1.08 -8.99 -4.49
N ILE A 317 -0.12 -9.01 -5.09
CA ILE A 317 -0.73 -7.85 -5.75
C ILE A 317 -0.79 -6.65 -4.79
N HIS A 318 -1.06 -6.87 -3.50
CA HIS A 318 -1.01 -5.80 -2.48
C HIS A 318 0.37 -5.14 -2.38
N LYS A 319 1.44 -5.93 -2.39
CA LYS A 319 2.81 -5.42 -2.29
C LYS A 319 3.33 -4.81 -3.60
N SER A 320 2.63 -5.03 -4.72
CA SER A 320 2.91 -4.37 -5.99
C SER A 320 2.24 -3.00 -6.14
N GLN A 321 1.37 -2.60 -5.20
CA GLN A 321 0.77 -1.27 -5.21
C GLN A 321 1.84 -0.17 -5.25
N GLY A 322 1.60 0.89 -6.00
CA GLY A 322 2.59 1.95 -6.22
C GLY A 322 3.75 1.60 -7.17
N LYS A 323 3.91 0.33 -7.58
CA LYS A 323 4.99 -0.12 -8.48
C LYS A 323 4.54 -0.12 -9.94
N THR A 324 5.53 -0.16 -10.84
CA THR A 324 5.32 -0.26 -12.28
C THR A 324 6.27 -1.31 -12.87
N TYR A 325 5.77 -2.11 -13.80
CA TYR A 325 6.53 -3.18 -14.44
C TYR A 325 6.28 -3.16 -15.95
N ASP A 326 7.31 -3.40 -16.72
CA ASP A 326 7.16 -3.54 -18.17
C ASP A 326 6.55 -4.89 -18.52
N ARG A 327 6.86 -5.92 -17.75
CA ARG A 327 6.34 -7.28 -17.91
C ARG A 327 5.98 -7.91 -16.58
N ALA A 328 4.84 -8.56 -16.51
CA ALA A 328 4.45 -9.34 -15.34
C ALA A 328 3.56 -10.53 -15.70
N ILE A 329 3.69 -11.61 -14.93
CA ILE A 329 2.77 -12.73 -14.92
C ILE A 329 1.73 -12.47 -13.84
N VAL A 330 0.45 -12.46 -14.20
CA VAL A 330 -0.64 -12.32 -13.23
C VAL A 330 -1.17 -13.70 -12.89
N ASP A 331 -1.00 -14.10 -11.63
CA ASP A 331 -1.50 -15.37 -11.08
C ASP A 331 -2.63 -15.11 -10.08
N LEU A 332 -3.84 -15.25 -10.55
CA LEU A 332 -5.03 -15.11 -9.70
C LEU A 332 -5.38 -16.42 -8.95
N GLY A 333 -4.62 -17.48 -9.13
CA GLY A 333 -4.89 -18.77 -8.50
C GLY A 333 -6.31 -19.27 -8.82
N SER A 334 -7.08 -19.63 -7.78
CA SER A 334 -8.48 -20.05 -7.94
C SER A 334 -9.42 -18.89 -8.30
N GLY A 335 -9.01 -17.64 -8.11
CA GLY A 335 -9.78 -16.43 -8.41
C GLY A 335 -9.35 -15.23 -7.59
N ALA A 336 -9.67 -14.02 -8.08
CA ALA A 336 -9.56 -12.81 -7.28
C ALA A 336 -10.59 -12.87 -6.15
N PHE A 337 -10.16 -12.71 -4.91
CA PHE A 337 -11.03 -12.79 -3.73
C PHE A 337 -11.46 -11.41 -3.19
N ALA A 338 -10.72 -10.37 -3.50
CA ALA A 338 -11.02 -9.01 -3.07
C ALA A 338 -11.35 -8.10 -4.28
N PRO A 339 -12.29 -7.15 -4.12
CA PRO A 339 -12.49 -6.09 -5.12
C PRO A 339 -11.20 -5.36 -5.44
N GLY A 340 -11.05 -4.92 -6.69
CA GLY A 340 -9.88 -4.17 -7.16
C GLY A 340 -8.62 -5.01 -7.44
N GLN A 341 -8.52 -6.26 -7.00
CA GLN A 341 -7.30 -7.07 -7.16
C GLN A 341 -6.85 -7.19 -8.62
N THR A 342 -7.75 -7.57 -9.51
CA THR A 342 -7.44 -7.71 -10.94
C THR A 342 -7.06 -6.36 -11.55
N TYR A 343 -7.80 -5.31 -11.23
CA TYR A 343 -7.47 -3.96 -11.69
C TYR A 343 -6.07 -3.53 -11.22
N VAL A 344 -5.76 -3.70 -9.94
CA VAL A 344 -4.43 -3.37 -9.42
C VAL A 344 -3.34 -4.14 -10.14
N ALA A 345 -3.50 -5.46 -10.33
CA ALA A 345 -2.49 -6.27 -11.03
C ALA A 345 -2.25 -5.78 -12.46
N LEU A 346 -3.32 -5.60 -13.25
CA LEU A 346 -3.20 -5.15 -14.64
C LEU A 346 -2.67 -3.71 -14.75
N SER A 347 -3.08 -2.82 -13.83
CA SER A 347 -2.63 -1.42 -13.81
C SER A 347 -1.17 -1.24 -13.42
N ARG A 348 -0.47 -2.31 -13.01
CA ARG A 348 0.98 -2.26 -12.76
C ARG A 348 1.79 -2.26 -14.06
N LEU A 349 1.21 -2.72 -15.16
CA LEU A 349 1.89 -2.85 -16.45
C LEU A 349 1.91 -1.52 -17.22
N THR A 350 3.00 -1.27 -17.93
CA THR A 350 3.16 -0.12 -18.82
C THR A 350 2.43 -0.31 -20.14
N SER A 351 2.30 -1.56 -20.62
CA SER A 351 1.66 -1.92 -21.89
C SER A 351 0.93 -3.25 -21.81
N LEU A 352 -0.01 -3.46 -22.72
CA LEU A 352 -0.71 -4.74 -22.87
C LEU A 352 0.25 -5.87 -23.24
N ASP A 353 1.28 -5.58 -24.01
CA ASP A 353 2.30 -6.55 -24.43
C ASP A 353 3.10 -7.16 -23.28
N GLY A 354 3.17 -6.45 -22.18
CA GLY A 354 3.79 -6.95 -20.94
C GLY A 354 2.94 -7.92 -20.14
N LEU A 355 1.67 -8.16 -20.53
CA LEU A 355 0.75 -9.00 -19.78
C LEU A 355 0.94 -10.49 -20.12
N TYR A 356 1.11 -11.31 -19.06
CA TYR A 356 1.04 -12.76 -19.09
C TYR A 356 0.08 -13.24 -18.00
N LEU A 357 -0.73 -14.27 -18.30
CA LEU A 357 -1.70 -14.83 -17.38
C LEU A 357 -1.41 -16.32 -17.15
N THR A 358 -1.45 -16.77 -15.90
CA THR A 358 -1.36 -18.22 -15.60
C THR A 358 -2.62 -18.98 -16.02
N ARG A 359 -3.73 -18.29 -16.15
CA ARG A 359 -5.01 -18.77 -16.67
C ARG A 359 -5.85 -17.61 -17.21
N PRO A 360 -6.84 -17.88 -18.06
CA PRO A 360 -7.75 -16.85 -18.54
C PRO A 360 -8.49 -16.13 -17.39
N LEU A 361 -8.68 -14.83 -17.55
CA LEU A 361 -9.53 -14.01 -16.67
C LEU A 361 -10.99 -14.43 -16.86
N ARG A 362 -11.69 -14.56 -15.76
CA ARG A 362 -13.13 -14.88 -15.70
C ARG A 362 -13.90 -13.64 -15.30
N PRO A 363 -15.19 -13.51 -15.64
CA PRO A 363 -16.01 -12.40 -15.14
C PRO A 363 -15.99 -12.27 -13.61
N ALA A 364 -15.93 -13.39 -12.87
CA ALA A 364 -15.85 -13.40 -11.42
C ALA A 364 -14.53 -12.85 -10.85
N ASP A 365 -13.47 -12.76 -11.66
CA ASP A 365 -12.19 -12.16 -11.25
C ASP A 365 -12.22 -10.63 -11.29
N ILE A 366 -13.18 -10.05 -12.04
CA ILE A 366 -13.32 -8.60 -12.20
C ILE A 366 -14.36 -8.10 -11.20
N ARG A 367 -13.86 -7.74 -10.03
CA ARG A 367 -14.70 -7.36 -8.89
C ARG A 367 -14.51 -5.91 -8.55
N VAL A 368 -15.63 -5.20 -8.42
CA VAL A 368 -15.67 -3.80 -7.98
C VAL A 368 -16.54 -3.72 -6.73
N ASP A 369 -16.07 -2.99 -5.75
CA ASP A 369 -16.79 -2.78 -4.51
C ASP A 369 -18.08 -1.96 -4.76
N PRO A 370 -19.27 -2.43 -4.30
CA PRO A 370 -20.52 -1.70 -4.48
C PRO A 370 -20.52 -0.34 -3.79
N ASP A 371 -19.84 -0.21 -2.65
CA ASP A 371 -19.78 1.04 -1.90
C ASP A 371 -18.96 2.09 -2.65
N VAL A 372 -17.85 1.66 -3.27
CA VAL A 372 -17.05 2.51 -4.16
C VAL A 372 -17.85 2.97 -5.38
N ARG A 373 -18.61 2.07 -6.01
CA ARG A 373 -19.48 2.46 -7.13
C ARG A 373 -20.48 3.53 -6.72
N ARG A 374 -21.13 3.36 -5.57
CA ARG A 374 -22.10 4.31 -5.03
C ARG A 374 -21.45 5.66 -4.75
N PHE A 375 -20.32 5.67 -4.06
CA PHE A 375 -19.56 6.86 -3.74
C PHE A 375 -19.15 7.63 -5.00
N MET A 376 -18.51 6.98 -5.95
CA MET A 376 -18.03 7.61 -7.18
C MET A 376 -19.18 8.07 -8.11
N ALA A 377 -20.32 7.39 -8.09
CA ALA A 377 -21.51 7.86 -8.79
C ALA A 377 -22.06 9.18 -8.20
N GLY A 378 -21.92 9.39 -6.89
CA GLY A 378 -22.22 10.67 -6.22
C GLY A 378 -21.29 11.79 -6.66
N VAL A 379 -19.99 11.50 -6.71
CA VAL A 379 -18.95 12.44 -7.14
C VAL A 379 -19.22 12.97 -8.55
N ARG A 380 -19.53 12.08 -9.49
CA ARG A 380 -19.78 12.47 -10.89
C ARG A 380 -21.05 13.30 -11.08
N ARG A 381 -22.09 13.07 -10.27
CA ARG A 381 -23.30 13.90 -10.30
C ARG A 381 -23.03 15.32 -9.83
N THR A 382 -22.25 15.50 -8.75
CA THR A 382 -21.88 16.83 -8.24
C THR A 382 -20.98 17.59 -9.21
N ALA A 383 -20.08 16.90 -9.92
CA ALA A 383 -19.23 17.52 -10.94
C ALA A 383 -19.99 17.95 -12.20
N SER A 384 -21.11 17.28 -12.50
CA SER A 384 -21.96 17.57 -13.69
C SER A 384 -22.97 18.69 -13.44
N THR A 385 -23.18 19.13 -12.20
CA THR A 385 -24.09 20.23 -11.88
C THR A 385 -23.32 21.54 -11.98
N PRO A 386 -23.69 22.46 -12.92
CA PRO A 386 -23.04 23.76 -12.99
C PRO A 386 -23.24 24.50 -11.66
N ARG A 387 -22.16 24.93 -11.02
CA ARG A 387 -22.27 25.87 -9.91
C ARG A 387 -22.83 27.16 -10.48
N LEU A 388 -24.05 27.51 -10.11
CA LEU A 388 -24.54 28.87 -10.32
C LEU A 388 -23.57 29.83 -9.61
N PRO A 389 -23.12 30.90 -10.26
CA PRO A 389 -22.30 31.91 -9.59
C PRO A 389 -23.07 32.42 -8.38
N ALA A 390 -22.42 32.41 -7.23
CA ALA A 390 -22.96 33.08 -6.04
C ALA A 390 -23.09 34.55 -6.39
N GLY A 391 -24.35 35.04 -6.37
CA GLY A 391 -24.71 36.45 -6.56
C GLY A 391 -24.25 37.31 -5.39
#